data_689127d72737b38a7584fca2d8ede551
#
_entry.id   689127d72737b38a7584fca2d8ede551
#
_cell.length_a   1.000
_cell.length_b   1.000
_cell.length_c   1.000
_cell.angle_alpha   90.00
_cell.angle_beta   90.00
_cell.angle_gamma   90.00
#
_symmetry.space_group_name_H-M   'P 1'
#
loop_
_entity.id
_entity.type
_entity.pdbx_description
1 polymer ?
#
loop_
_entity_poly.entity_id
_entity_poly.type
_entity_poly.pdbx_seq_one_letter_code
_entity_poly.pdbx_strand_id
1 'polypeptide(L)'
;MTFLRPLAALVCCAALLALAGCIASTPPTTAEVGVLYSKGTGPMPMLLATDQVDGYIAWQPFVEVAPLAGIGKVIAYSGDLPPAGRWKNHPCCVLAIRTDLAAQNPGAVNAVTAATILATDYLQANPDESAEIVADWLAGKGDFTYGNITVSSVAVLQRAFPTVKFVNEPTEPWKNGQVEFVHALRDLNTLTGSLQNASDTEIRGILFDTQPYTAARAMIYAGRITTPPKVTRKLGIGYLMSDHDAALFVAVKKWQYFNDTYGVALRPQDPSKTRPDLVDLIVNGQKVAEIALVPGDAGPQLMQLAATDAVQFAYVGNPPTIAAIDKGTPVKIVMALNLEGSGLVAAEDSPAKDWPTFVQWAKDRSAAGKPLKIAAPGKGSIQDVMLRYALRDSGLSVKEV
;
A
#
# COMPACT_ATOMS: atom_id res chain seq x y z
N MET A 1 83.93 -10.68 45.00
CA MET A 1 83.96 -9.26 44.78
C MET A 1 83.21 -8.99 43.50
N THR A 2 82.26 -8.06 43.58
CA THR A 2 81.71 -7.27 42.54
C THR A 2 80.40 -7.71 41.91
N PHE A 3 79.39 -7.04 42.40
CA PHE A 3 78.21 -6.42 41.73
C PHE A 3 77.68 -7.01 40.41
N LEU A 4 76.61 -7.71 40.51
CA LEU A 4 75.60 -7.83 39.43
C LEU A 4 74.25 -8.18 40.02
N ARG A 5 73.44 -7.14 40.34
CA ARG A 5 72.01 -7.07 40.53
C ARG A 5 71.74 -5.59 40.75
N PRO A 6 70.78 -4.86 40.04
CA PRO A 6 69.43 -5.33 39.66
C PRO A 6 69.05 -4.81 38.23
N LEU A 7 68.79 -5.72 37.32
CA LEU A 7 68.17 -5.34 36.04
C LEU A 7 66.91 -6.16 35.70
N ALA A 8 66.53 -7.11 36.59
CA ALA A 8 65.42 -8.00 36.32
C ALA A 8 64.06 -7.47 36.85
N ALA A 9 64.00 -6.42 37.65
CA ALA A 9 62.77 -5.93 38.25
C ALA A 9 62.06 -4.84 37.43
N LEU A 10 62.71 -4.23 36.45
CA LEU A 10 62.11 -3.16 35.63
C LEU A 10 61.43 -3.66 34.34
N VAL A 11 61.69 -4.87 33.91
CA VAL A 11 61.10 -5.44 32.68
C VAL A 11 59.72 -6.06 32.93
N CYS A 12 59.40 -6.53 34.14
CA CYS A 12 58.12 -7.12 34.47
C CYS A 12 56.99 -6.08 34.67
N CYS A 13 57.28 -4.84 35.05
CA CYS A 13 56.25 -3.78 35.19
C CYS A 13 55.83 -3.15 33.88
N ALA A 14 56.71 -3.16 32.83
CA ALA A 14 56.36 -2.65 31.53
C ALA A 14 55.47 -3.60 30.67
N ALA A 15 55.55 -4.91 30.97
CA ALA A 15 54.72 -5.90 30.25
C ALA A 15 53.28 -6.01 30.75
N LEU A 16 52.98 -5.54 31.98
CA LEU A 16 51.61 -5.55 32.55
C LEU A 16 50.80 -4.29 32.21
N LEU A 17 51.44 -3.21 31.70
CA LEU A 17 50.74 -2.02 31.25
C LEU A 17 50.39 -2.04 29.75
N ALA A 18 50.87 -2.99 28.97
CA ALA A 18 50.55 -3.14 27.55
C ALA A 18 49.34 -4.08 27.26
N LEU A 19 48.75 -4.71 28.29
CA LEU A 19 47.55 -5.57 28.12
C LEU A 19 46.22 -4.90 28.53
N ALA A 20 46.25 -3.61 28.90
CA ALA A 20 45.05 -2.84 29.29
C ALA A 20 44.50 -1.90 28.21
N GLY A 21 44.82 -2.12 26.94
CA GLY A 21 44.46 -1.16 25.91
C GLY A 21 44.10 -1.72 24.56
N CYS A 22 43.14 -2.65 24.51
CA CYS A 22 42.35 -2.93 23.31
C CYS A 22 41.09 -3.67 23.72
N ILE A 23 40.23 -3.03 24.51
CA ILE A 23 38.81 -3.24 24.33
C ILE A 23 38.49 -2.50 23.06
N ALA A 24 38.61 -3.20 21.90
CA ALA A 24 38.01 -2.72 20.68
C ALA A 24 36.52 -2.53 21.00
N SER A 25 36.09 -1.30 21.16
CA SER A 25 34.69 -0.96 21.14
C SER A 25 34.17 -1.42 19.80
N THR A 26 33.56 -2.60 19.75
CA THR A 26 32.71 -3.00 18.62
C THR A 26 31.80 -1.80 18.39
N PRO A 27 31.77 -1.24 17.16
CA PRO A 27 30.83 -0.15 16.87
C PRO A 27 29.46 -0.65 17.31
N PRO A 28 28.63 0.20 17.93
CA PRO A 28 27.31 -0.21 18.38
C PRO A 28 26.60 -0.81 17.18
N THR A 29 26.35 -2.12 17.24
CA THR A 29 25.54 -2.80 16.21
C THR A 29 24.19 -2.12 16.19
N THR A 30 23.85 -1.52 15.09
CA THR A 30 22.53 -0.89 14.89
C THR A 30 21.47 -1.93 15.21
N ALA A 31 20.55 -1.64 16.12
CA ALA A 31 19.48 -2.56 16.48
C ALA A 31 18.69 -2.94 15.22
N GLU A 32 18.31 -4.21 15.11
CA GLU A 32 17.78 -4.81 13.90
C GLU A 32 16.32 -5.23 14.08
N VAL A 33 15.52 -5.06 13.02
CA VAL A 33 14.15 -5.59 12.89
C VAL A 33 14.10 -6.49 11.65
N GLY A 34 13.64 -7.73 11.81
CA GLY A 34 13.38 -8.66 10.72
C GLY A 34 12.08 -8.30 10.00
N VAL A 35 12.10 -8.19 8.67
CA VAL A 35 10.90 -7.99 7.85
C VAL A 35 10.62 -9.24 7.04
N LEU A 36 9.45 -9.84 7.28
CA LEU A 36 8.90 -10.98 6.54
C LEU A 36 7.93 -10.47 5.48
N TYR A 37 8.18 -10.77 4.22
CA TYR A 37 7.23 -10.45 3.16
C TYR A 37 6.20 -11.57 2.99
N SER A 38 4.93 -11.25 3.29
CA SER A 38 3.79 -12.09 2.97
C SER A 38 3.26 -11.76 1.57
N LYS A 39 2.48 -12.65 0.98
CA LYS A 39 1.77 -12.36 -0.26
C LYS A 39 0.48 -11.61 0.04
N GLY A 40 0.56 -10.27 0.10
CA GLY A 40 -0.53 -9.40 0.51
C GLY A 40 -0.72 -9.37 2.04
N THR A 41 -1.81 -8.75 2.51
CA THR A 41 -2.10 -8.55 3.94
C THR A 41 -3.03 -9.62 4.53
N GLY A 42 -3.78 -10.34 3.70
CA GLY A 42 -4.74 -11.35 4.14
C GLY A 42 -4.18 -12.39 5.12
N PRO A 43 -2.98 -12.97 4.91
CA PRO A 43 -2.38 -13.94 5.81
C PRO A 43 -1.86 -13.37 7.14
N MET A 44 -1.62 -12.05 7.25
CA MET A 44 -0.91 -11.45 8.39
C MET A 44 -1.57 -11.65 9.76
N PRO A 45 -2.91 -11.53 9.91
CA PRO A 45 -3.55 -11.83 11.19
C PRO A 45 -3.30 -13.27 11.66
N MET A 46 -3.22 -14.23 10.72
CA MET A 46 -2.88 -15.62 11.07
C MET A 46 -1.43 -15.75 11.53
N LEU A 47 -0.49 -15.08 10.83
CA LEU A 47 0.93 -15.10 11.22
C LEU A 47 1.12 -14.53 12.64
N LEU A 48 0.36 -13.49 13.00
CA LEU A 48 0.36 -12.92 14.35
C LEU A 48 -0.26 -13.88 15.35
N ALA A 49 -1.43 -14.44 15.06
CA ALA A 49 -2.17 -15.36 15.94
C ALA A 49 -1.42 -16.67 16.23
N THR A 50 -0.44 -17.03 15.40
CA THR A 50 0.40 -18.24 15.53
C THR A 50 1.84 -17.94 15.92
N ASP A 51 2.12 -16.75 16.45
CA ASP A 51 3.45 -16.30 16.92
C ASP A 51 4.58 -16.42 15.88
N GLN A 52 4.23 -16.44 14.58
CA GLN A 52 5.23 -16.47 13.52
C GLN A 52 5.87 -15.10 13.31
N VAL A 53 5.16 -14.04 13.69
CA VAL A 53 5.61 -12.65 13.70
C VAL A 53 5.21 -11.96 15.00
N ASP A 54 5.99 -10.97 15.42
CA ASP A 54 5.70 -10.14 16.61
C ASP A 54 4.73 -8.98 16.29
N GLY A 55 4.52 -8.71 14.99
CA GLY A 55 3.63 -7.68 14.50
C GLY A 55 3.58 -7.66 12.98
N TYR A 56 2.76 -6.78 12.43
CA TYR A 56 2.68 -6.58 10.99
C TYR A 56 2.30 -5.14 10.64
N ILE A 57 2.71 -4.70 9.46
CA ILE A 57 2.21 -3.47 8.85
C ILE A 57 1.32 -3.83 7.66
N ALA A 58 0.08 -3.36 7.67
CA ALA A 58 -0.92 -3.73 6.68
C ALA A 58 -1.67 -2.50 6.14
N TRP A 59 -2.32 -2.68 5.00
CA TRP A 59 -3.40 -1.81 4.57
C TRP A 59 -4.73 -2.27 5.18
N GLN A 60 -5.71 -1.36 5.21
CA GLN A 60 -7.06 -1.69 5.66
C GLN A 60 -7.76 -2.68 4.67
N PRO A 61 -8.67 -3.53 5.16
CA PRO A 61 -9.21 -3.55 6.53
C PRO A 61 -8.39 -4.43 7.51
N PHE A 62 -7.26 -4.99 7.09
CA PHE A 62 -6.53 -6.00 7.85
C PHE A 62 -5.81 -5.43 9.09
N VAL A 63 -5.66 -4.12 9.21
CA VAL A 63 -5.20 -3.47 10.44
C VAL A 63 -6.20 -3.66 11.57
N GLU A 64 -7.52 -3.59 11.27
CA GLU A 64 -8.58 -3.68 12.28
C GLU A 64 -8.96 -5.11 12.66
N VAL A 65 -8.49 -6.11 11.92
CA VAL A 65 -8.75 -7.52 12.23
C VAL A 65 -8.16 -7.91 13.58
N ALA A 66 -6.90 -7.61 13.84
CA ALA A 66 -6.23 -8.06 15.05
C ALA A 66 -6.81 -7.46 16.34
N PRO A 67 -7.11 -6.14 16.42
CA PRO A 67 -7.77 -5.56 17.59
C PRO A 67 -9.18 -6.13 17.83
N LEU A 68 -9.96 -6.33 16.78
CA LEU A 68 -11.31 -6.90 16.91
C LEU A 68 -11.28 -8.38 17.30
N ALA A 69 -10.26 -9.11 16.87
CA ALA A 69 -10.01 -10.50 17.26
C ALA A 69 -9.39 -10.65 18.64
N GLY A 70 -8.92 -9.58 19.27
CA GLY A 70 -8.21 -9.61 20.56
C GLY A 70 -6.82 -10.29 20.49
N ILE A 71 -6.19 -10.30 19.30
CA ILE A 71 -4.87 -10.89 19.07
C ILE A 71 -3.77 -9.86 18.90
N GLY A 72 -4.14 -8.59 18.78
CA GLY A 72 -3.17 -7.51 18.58
C GLY A 72 -3.77 -6.14 18.75
N LYS A 73 -2.91 -5.15 18.80
CA LYS A 73 -3.26 -3.73 18.98
C LYS A 73 -2.55 -2.87 17.95
N VAL A 74 -3.22 -1.79 17.53
CA VAL A 74 -2.64 -0.81 16.62
C VAL A 74 -1.60 0.02 17.38
N ILE A 75 -0.39 0.08 16.86
CA ILE A 75 0.73 0.85 17.41
C ILE A 75 0.78 2.25 16.81
N ALA A 76 0.54 2.35 15.50
CA ALA A 76 0.46 3.62 14.79
C ALA A 76 -0.30 3.43 13.47
N TYR A 77 -1.15 4.39 13.13
CA TYR A 77 -1.63 4.51 11.76
C TYR A 77 -0.58 5.18 10.87
N SER A 78 -0.68 4.98 9.59
CA SER A 78 0.34 5.40 8.62
C SER A 78 0.64 6.89 8.64
N GLY A 79 -0.36 7.74 8.87
CA GLY A 79 -0.17 9.19 8.97
C GLY A 79 0.65 9.64 10.17
N ASP A 80 0.79 8.78 11.21
CA ASP A 80 1.50 9.05 12.45
C ASP A 80 2.90 8.41 12.50
N LEU A 81 3.29 7.65 11.47
CA LEU A 81 4.62 7.06 11.38
C LEU A 81 5.70 8.12 11.17
N PRO A 82 6.90 7.95 11.77
CA PRO A 82 8.02 8.86 11.55
C PRO A 82 8.52 8.92 10.08
N PRO A 83 9.17 10.04 9.71
CA PRO A 83 9.34 11.27 10.47
C PRO A 83 8.03 12.02 10.71
N ALA A 84 7.90 12.69 11.85
CA ALA A 84 6.65 13.35 12.25
C ALA A 84 6.08 14.26 11.15
N GLY A 85 4.81 14.05 10.81
CA GLY A 85 4.08 14.83 9.81
C GLY A 85 4.35 14.46 8.34
N ARG A 86 5.39 13.69 8.04
CA ARG A 86 5.77 13.34 6.65
C ARG A 86 4.68 12.57 5.94
N TRP A 87 4.05 11.64 6.62
CA TRP A 87 3.07 10.74 6.03
C TRP A 87 1.62 11.18 6.25
N LYS A 88 1.40 12.33 6.90
CA LYS A 88 0.05 12.84 7.12
C LYS A 88 -0.62 13.17 5.77
N ASN A 89 -1.81 12.61 5.55
CA ASN A 89 -2.55 12.69 4.29
C ASN A 89 -1.74 12.17 3.08
N HIS A 90 -0.83 11.23 3.29
CA HIS A 90 -0.06 10.69 2.16
C HIS A 90 -0.97 10.05 1.12
N PRO A 91 -0.67 10.23 -0.20
CA PRO A 91 -1.34 9.48 -1.24
C PRO A 91 -1.14 7.98 -1.01
N CYS A 92 -2.23 7.20 -1.10
CA CYS A 92 -2.11 5.76 -0.94
C CYS A 92 -2.30 5.05 -2.28
N CYS A 93 -3.54 4.83 -2.72
CA CYS A 93 -3.80 4.17 -4.00
C CYS A 93 -4.17 5.17 -5.09
N VAL A 94 -3.90 4.76 -6.31
CA VAL A 94 -4.09 5.52 -7.55
C VAL A 94 -4.79 4.67 -8.60
N LEU A 95 -5.52 5.30 -9.50
CA LEU A 95 -5.89 4.69 -10.77
C LEU A 95 -4.75 4.95 -11.76
N ALA A 96 -4.03 3.89 -12.11
CA ALA A 96 -3.02 3.90 -13.16
C ALA A 96 -3.59 3.29 -14.45
N ILE A 97 -3.29 3.90 -15.59
CA ILE A 97 -3.82 3.49 -16.89
C ILE A 97 -2.67 3.37 -17.89
N ARG A 98 -2.73 2.34 -18.73
CA ARG A 98 -1.76 2.18 -19.82
C ARG A 98 -1.90 3.30 -20.85
N THR A 99 -0.76 3.85 -21.23
CA THR A 99 -0.69 4.99 -22.16
C THR A 99 -1.17 4.65 -23.56
N ASP A 100 -0.92 3.42 -24.03
CA ASP A 100 -1.41 2.96 -25.34
C ASP A 100 -2.93 2.81 -25.38
N LEU A 101 -3.57 2.32 -24.32
CA LEU A 101 -5.03 2.30 -24.21
C LEU A 101 -5.60 3.74 -24.19
N ALA A 102 -5.01 4.64 -23.40
CA ALA A 102 -5.46 6.02 -23.31
C ALA A 102 -5.38 6.73 -24.66
N ALA A 103 -4.34 6.46 -25.45
CA ALA A 103 -4.19 7.02 -26.79
C ALA A 103 -5.17 6.44 -27.83
N GLN A 104 -5.39 5.11 -27.79
CA GLN A 104 -6.20 4.42 -28.79
C GLN A 104 -7.71 4.47 -28.50
N ASN A 105 -8.09 4.46 -27.22
CA ASN A 105 -9.47 4.37 -26.73
C ASN A 105 -9.80 5.40 -25.64
N PRO A 106 -9.53 6.69 -25.86
CA PRO A 106 -9.69 7.72 -24.81
C PRO A 106 -11.12 7.78 -24.26
N GLY A 107 -12.13 7.53 -25.09
CA GLY A 107 -13.51 7.55 -24.63
C GLY A 107 -13.87 6.40 -23.67
N ALA A 108 -13.34 5.19 -23.89
CA ALA A 108 -13.52 4.08 -22.96
C ALA A 108 -12.77 4.33 -21.63
N VAL A 109 -11.56 4.91 -21.72
CA VAL A 109 -10.78 5.33 -20.55
C VAL A 109 -11.53 6.37 -19.73
N ASN A 110 -12.09 7.40 -20.39
CA ASN A 110 -12.87 8.43 -19.71
C ASN A 110 -14.14 7.85 -19.05
N ALA A 111 -14.80 6.87 -19.68
CA ALA A 111 -16.00 6.23 -19.12
C ALA A 111 -15.67 5.38 -17.87
N VAL A 112 -14.58 4.60 -17.87
CA VAL A 112 -14.11 3.87 -16.68
C VAL A 112 -13.72 4.84 -15.56
N THR A 113 -13.01 5.92 -15.91
CA THR A 113 -12.64 6.99 -14.96
C THR A 113 -13.88 7.66 -14.37
N ALA A 114 -14.91 7.93 -15.19
CA ALA A 114 -16.18 8.50 -14.73
C ALA A 114 -16.91 7.54 -13.77
N ALA A 115 -16.98 6.25 -14.08
CA ALA A 115 -17.56 5.25 -13.19
C ALA A 115 -16.82 5.20 -11.83
N THR A 116 -15.49 5.34 -11.85
CA THR A 116 -14.67 5.38 -10.62
C THR A 116 -14.94 6.63 -9.79
N ILE A 117 -15.02 7.81 -10.44
CA ILE A 117 -15.34 9.07 -9.76
C ILE A 117 -16.71 8.98 -9.10
N LEU A 118 -17.74 8.58 -9.85
CA LEU A 118 -19.11 8.45 -9.36
C LEU A 118 -19.24 7.45 -8.21
N ALA A 119 -18.50 6.34 -8.29
CA ALA A 119 -18.44 5.36 -7.21
C ALA A 119 -17.73 5.90 -5.96
N THR A 120 -16.70 6.71 -6.10
CA THR A 120 -16.06 7.40 -4.97
C THR A 120 -17.00 8.42 -4.33
N ASP A 121 -17.70 9.21 -5.13
CA ASP A 121 -18.69 10.18 -4.64
C ASP A 121 -19.85 9.46 -3.93
N TYR A 122 -20.30 8.30 -4.46
CA TYR A 122 -21.31 7.46 -3.81
C TYR A 122 -20.83 6.91 -2.46
N LEU A 123 -19.62 6.39 -2.42
CA LEU A 123 -18.98 5.82 -1.22
C LEU A 123 -18.85 6.85 -0.10
N GLN A 124 -18.48 8.09 -0.44
CA GLN A 124 -18.41 9.19 0.52
C GLN A 124 -19.79 9.59 1.07
N ALA A 125 -20.83 9.51 0.22
CA ALA A 125 -22.21 9.84 0.61
C ALA A 125 -22.89 8.71 1.39
N ASN A 126 -22.46 7.45 1.21
CA ASN A 126 -23.08 6.24 1.75
C ASN A 126 -22.03 5.31 2.38
N PRO A 127 -21.28 5.75 3.41
CA PRO A 127 -20.15 5.00 3.94
C PRO A 127 -20.56 3.65 4.55
N ASP A 128 -21.67 3.57 5.27
CA ASP A 128 -22.14 2.33 5.92
C ASP A 128 -22.51 1.25 4.89
N GLU A 129 -23.34 1.59 3.90
CA GLU A 129 -23.68 0.68 2.81
C GLU A 129 -22.45 0.26 2.01
N SER A 130 -21.54 1.18 1.79
CA SER A 130 -20.30 0.90 1.08
C SER A 130 -19.39 -0.05 1.87
N ALA A 131 -19.34 0.09 3.19
CA ALA A 131 -18.61 -0.83 4.06
C ALA A 131 -19.18 -2.26 3.97
N GLU A 132 -20.53 -2.40 3.95
CA GLU A 132 -21.18 -3.71 3.75
C GLU A 132 -20.86 -4.31 2.37
N ILE A 133 -20.90 -3.50 1.30
CA ILE A 133 -20.53 -3.93 -0.05
C ILE A 133 -19.08 -4.43 -0.09
N VAL A 134 -18.18 -3.72 0.54
CA VAL A 134 -16.76 -4.09 0.58
C VAL A 134 -16.53 -5.31 1.46
N ALA A 135 -17.23 -5.43 2.61
CA ALA A 135 -17.19 -6.63 3.45
C ALA A 135 -17.63 -7.87 2.67
N ASP A 136 -18.74 -7.78 1.94
CA ASP A 136 -19.24 -8.83 1.07
C ASP A 136 -18.22 -9.21 -0.01
N TRP A 137 -17.61 -8.23 -0.64
CA TRP A 137 -16.58 -8.47 -1.65
C TRP A 137 -15.34 -9.17 -1.08
N LEU A 138 -14.83 -8.70 0.05
CA LEU A 138 -13.60 -9.22 0.64
C LEU A 138 -13.76 -10.57 1.33
N ALA A 139 -14.86 -10.78 2.05
CA ALA A 139 -15.13 -12.00 2.83
C ALA A 139 -16.04 -13.01 2.13
N GLY A 140 -16.59 -12.70 0.94
CA GLY A 140 -17.43 -13.63 0.18
C GLY A 140 -18.78 -13.92 0.86
N LYS A 141 -19.44 -12.92 1.43
CA LYS A 141 -20.69 -12.99 2.23
C LYS A 141 -20.51 -13.71 3.57
N GLY A 142 -19.29 -13.77 4.08
CA GLY A 142 -19.00 -14.37 5.37
C GLY A 142 -18.21 -13.42 6.26
N ASP A 143 -17.60 -14.01 7.27
CA ASP A 143 -16.69 -13.33 8.18
C ASP A 143 -15.24 -13.62 7.83
N PHE A 144 -14.31 -12.78 8.32
CA PHE A 144 -12.90 -13.08 8.24
C PHE A 144 -12.55 -14.20 9.21
N THR A 145 -11.99 -15.31 8.70
CA THR A 145 -11.65 -16.49 9.50
C THR A 145 -10.16 -16.80 9.40
N TYR A 146 -9.52 -16.95 10.55
CA TYR A 146 -8.10 -17.24 10.73
C TYR A 146 -7.94 -18.40 11.71
N GLY A 147 -7.91 -19.63 11.21
CA GLY A 147 -7.92 -20.82 12.07
C GLY A 147 -9.20 -20.92 12.89
N ASN A 148 -9.10 -20.81 14.21
CA ASN A 148 -10.21 -20.80 15.16
C ASN A 148 -10.74 -19.38 15.49
N ILE A 149 -10.16 -18.35 14.86
CA ILE A 149 -10.55 -16.96 15.09
C ILE A 149 -11.50 -16.54 13.96
N THR A 150 -12.66 -16.01 14.31
CA THR A 150 -13.63 -15.44 13.37
C THR A 150 -14.02 -14.05 13.83
N VAL A 151 -13.99 -13.09 12.90
CA VAL A 151 -14.30 -11.68 13.15
C VAL A 151 -15.28 -11.20 12.10
N SER A 152 -16.36 -10.52 12.52
CA SER A 152 -17.34 -9.96 11.60
C SER A 152 -16.69 -9.05 10.56
N SER A 153 -16.84 -9.42 9.29
CA SER A 153 -16.28 -8.62 8.17
C SER A 153 -16.89 -7.23 8.13
N VAL A 154 -18.19 -7.09 8.40
CA VAL A 154 -18.87 -5.80 8.44
C VAL A 154 -18.31 -4.93 9.58
N ALA A 155 -18.15 -5.50 10.79
CA ALA A 155 -17.58 -4.76 11.93
C ALA A 155 -16.14 -4.30 11.65
N VAL A 156 -15.34 -5.13 10.99
CA VAL A 156 -13.98 -4.78 10.56
C VAL A 156 -14.00 -3.61 9.58
N LEU A 157 -14.87 -3.66 8.56
CA LEU A 157 -14.97 -2.58 7.56
C LEU A 157 -15.52 -1.28 8.15
N GLN A 158 -16.52 -1.35 9.03
CA GLN A 158 -17.05 -0.16 9.72
C GLN A 158 -15.97 0.54 10.56
N ARG A 159 -15.04 -0.23 11.13
CA ARG A 159 -13.91 0.32 11.88
C ARG A 159 -12.78 0.81 10.98
N ALA A 160 -12.55 0.17 9.85
CA ALA A 160 -11.51 0.50 8.90
C ALA A 160 -11.81 1.79 8.10
N PHE A 161 -13.04 1.94 7.60
CA PHE A 161 -13.45 3.03 6.72
C PHE A 161 -13.10 4.43 7.22
N PRO A 162 -13.33 4.80 8.51
CA PRO A 162 -12.94 6.13 9.02
C PRO A 162 -11.44 6.41 8.97
N THR A 163 -10.59 5.39 8.84
CA THR A 163 -9.13 5.53 8.77
C THR A 163 -8.63 5.71 7.33
N VAL A 164 -9.50 5.51 6.33
CA VAL A 164 -9.22 5.69 4.91
C VAL A 164 -9.93 6.94 4.42
N LYS A 165 -9.21 7.85 3.79
CA LYS A 165 -9.81 9.05 3.18
C LYS A 165 -10.01 8.78 1.69
N PHE A 166 -11.18 8.34 1.31
CA PHE A 166 -11.53 8.13 -0.10
C PHE A 166 -11.62 9.46 -0.82
N VAL A 167 -10.87 9.59 -1.92
CA VAL A 167 -10.78 10.80 -2.73
C VAL A 167 -10.65 10.42 -4.20
N ASN A 168 -11.02 11.32 -5.12
CA ASN A 168 -10.83 11.07 -6.55
C ASN A 168 -10.04 12.18 -7.26
N GLU A 169 -9.91 13.36 -6.66
CA GLU A 169 -9.28 14.50 -7.29
C GLU A 169 -7.75 14.47 -7.17
N PRO A 170 -7.01 14.60 -8.30
CA PRO A 170 -5.55 14.72 -8.30
C PRO A 170 -5.11 16.15 -7.98
N THR A 171 -5.38 16.63 -6.76
CA THR A 171 -5.04 17.97 -6.28
C THR A 171 -3.54 18.23 -6.26
N GLU A 172 -3.11 19.50 -6.20
CA GLU A 172 -1.68 19.82 -6.09
C GLU A 172 -1.03 19.30 -4.81
N PRO A 173 -1.67 19.36 -3.61
CA PRO A 173 -1.13 18.70 -2.41
C PRO A 173 -0.95 17.19 -2.60
N TRP A 174 -1.91 16.52 -3.26
CA TRP A 174 -1.80 15.09 -3.54
C TRP A 174 -0.65 14.78 -4.52
N LYS A 175 -0.46 15.57 -5.58
CA LYS A 175 0.68 15.42 -6.50
C LYS A 175 2.02 15.66 -5.81
N ASN A 176 2.08 16.63 -4.86
CA ASN A 176 3.27 16.84 -4.03
C ASN A 176 3.58 15.60 -3.19
N GLY A 177 2.57 14.99 -2.57
CA GLY A 177 2.74 13.73 -1.84
C GLY A 177 3.28 12.58 -2.71
N GLN A 178 2.93 12.53 -4.00
CA GLN A 178 3.51 11.57 -4.95
C GLN A 178 5.00 11.82 -5.18
N VAL A 179 5.39 13.09 -5.34
CA VAL A 179 6.80 13.50 -5.48
C VAL A 179 7.59 13.12 -4.21
N GLU A 180 7.02 13.32 -3.02
CA GLU A 180 7.63 12.89 -1.77
C GLU A 180 7.88 11.37 -1.71
N PHE A 181 7.01 10.54 -2.28
CA PHE A 181 7.27 9.11 -2.41
C PHE A 181 8.41 8.82 -3.39
N VAL A 182 8.58 9.60 -4.46
CA VAL A 182 9.77 9.47 -5.33
C VAL A 182 11.04 9.75 -4.54
N HIS A 183 11.06 10.83 -3.73
CA HIS A 183 12.20 11.14 -2.87
C HIS A 183 12.46 10.00 -1.86
N ALA A 184 11.41 9.48 -1.21
CA ALA A 184 11.55 8.37 -0.27
C ALA A 184 12.11 7.09 -0.94
N LEU A 185 11.66 6.78 -2.15
CA LEU A 185 12.16 5.63 -2.91
C LEU A 185 13.61 5.82 -3.38
N ARG A 186 14.02 7.05 -3.71
CA ARG A 186 15.44 7.40 -3.96
C ARG A 186 16.30 7.17 -2.72
N ASP A 187 15.87 7.68 -1.58
CA ASP A 187 16.55 7.53 -0.31
C ASP A 187 16.71 6.06 0.12
N LEU A 188 15.79 5.21 -0.31
CA LEU A 188 15.88 3.76 -0.12
C LEU A 188 16.65 3.03 -1.23
N ASN A 189 17.22 3.77 -2.20
CA ASN A 189 17.95 3.25 -3.36
C ASN A 189 17.14 2.24 -4.19
N THR A 190 15.83 2.48 -4.36
CA THR A 190 14.94 1.58 -5.09
C THR A 190 14.66 2.01 -6.52
N LEU A 191 14.92 3.28 -6.87
CA LEU A 191 14.78 3.81 -8.22
C LEU A 191 16.10 3.75 -8.96
N THR A 192 16.07 3.27 -10.20
CA THR A 192 17.27 3.08 -11.06
C THR A 192 17.04 3.53 -12.49
N GLY A 193 15.88 4.09 -12.79
CA GLY A 193 15.45 4.46 -14.14
C GLY A 193 15.24 5.96 -14.31
N SER A 194 14.14 6.30 -14.99
CA SER A 194 13.83 7.67 -15.40
C SER A 194 13.62 8.65 -14.25
N LEU A 195 13.21 8.15 -13.10
CA LEU A 195 12.93 8.98 -11.92
C LEU A 195 14.14 9.16 -11.01
N GLN A 196 15.24 8.42 -11.19
CA GLN A 196 16.39 8.43 -10.28
C GLN A 196 16.98 9.85 -10.08
N ASN A 197 17.11 10.62 -11.15
CA ASN A 197 17.73 11.96 -11.13
C ASN A 197 16.79 13.07 -11.65
N ALA A 198 15.51 12.76 -11.88
CA ALA A 198 14.55 13.74 -12.40
C ALA A 198 14.26 14.85 -11.38
N SER A 199 14.12 16.08 -11.84
CA SER A 199 13.60 17.20 -11.04
C SER A 199 12.12 17.01 -10.72
N ASP A 200 11.57 17.73 -9.74
CA ASP A 200 10.17 17.63 -9.37
C ASP A 200 9.21 17.94 -10.54
N THR A 201 9.58 18.85 -11.42
CA THR A 201 8.83 19.14 -12.64
C THR A 201 8.84 17.97 -13.60
N GLU A 202 10.00 17.36 -13.83
CA GLU A 202 10.12 16.16 -14.68
C GLU A 202 9.39 14.95 -14.06
N ILE A 203 9.50 14.74 -12.74
CA ILE A 203 8.75 13.70 -12.01
C ILE A 203 7.26 13.83 -12.33
N ARG A 204 6.69 15.03 -12.21
CA ARG A 204 5.27 15.26 -12.51
C ARG A 204 4.90 14.92 -13.95
N GLY A 205 5.72 15.30 -14.92
CA GLY A 205 5.53 14.97 -16.33
C GLY A 205 5.66 13.47 -16.62
N ILE A 206 6.55 12.77 -15.88
CA ILE A 206 6.76 11.33 -16.01
C ILE A 206 5.59 10.55 -15.37
N LEU A 207 5.10 10.97 -14.20
CA LEU A 207 4.10 10.21 -13.45
C LEU A 207 2.67 10.41 -13.95
N PHE A 208 2.26 11.65 -14.27
CA PHE A 208 0.85 11.98 -14.40
C PHE A 208 0.38 12.15 -15.84
N ASP A 209 -0.84 11.68 -16.08
CA ASP A 209 -1.74 12.11 -17.14
C ASP A 209 -3.14 12.26 -16.55
N THR A 210 -3.51 13.48 -16.17
CA THR A 210 -4.81 13.78 -15.56
C THR A 210 -5.91 14.16 -16.58
N GLN A 211 -5.62 14.07 -17.87
CA GLN A 211 -6.60 14.36 -18.92
C GLN A 211 -7.86 13.49 -18.84
N PRO A 212 -7.75 12.15 -18.63
CA PRO A 212 -8.93 11.30 -18.47
C PRO A 212 -9.81 11.71 -17.27
N TYR A 213 -9.19 12.10 -16.13
CA TYR A 213 -9.93 12.61 -14.98
C TYR A 213 -10.67 13.90 -15.32
N THR A 214 -9.99 14.87 -15.95
CA THR A 214 -10.59 16.16 -16.34
C THR A 214 -11.75 15.95 -17.31
N ALA A 215 -11.59 15.08 -18.30
CA ALA A 215 -12.63 14.77 -19.28
C ALA A 215 -13.84 14.08 -18.61
N ALA A 216 -13.58 13.10 -17.72
CA ALA A 216 -14.63 12.40 -16.97
C ALA A 216 -15.42 13.36 -16.08
N ARG A 217 -14.75 14.23 -15.32
CA ARG A 217 -15.42 15.27 -14.50
C ARG A 217 -16.26 16.23 -15.32
N ALA A 218 -15.76 16.65 -16.48
CA ALA A 218 -16.52 17.51 -17.39
C ALA A 218 -17.81 16.84 -17.89
N MET A 219 -17.74 15.55 -18.26
CA MET A 219 -18.92 14.78 -18.66
C MET A 219 -19.93 14.59 -17.52
N ILE A 220 -19.46 14.31 -16.32
CA ILE A 220 -20.31 14.17 -15.11
C ILE A 220 -20.99 15.52 -14.82
N TYR A 221 -20.23 16.62 -14.82
CA TYR A 221 -20.78 17.97 -14.59
C TYR A 221 -21.82 18.37 -15.62
N ALA A 222 -21.61 18.00 -16.88
CA ALA A 222 -22.58 18.25 -17.97
C ALA A 222 -23.82 17.32 -17.89
N GLY A 223 -23.88 16.39 -16.95
CA GLY A 223 -24.97 15.41 -16.83
C GLY A 223 -25.04 14.43 -18.01
N ARG A 224 -23.96 14.27 -18.77
CA ARG A 224 -23.95 13.46 -19.99
C ARG A 224 -22.61 12.77 -20.19
N ILE A 225 -22.59 11.44 -20.02
CA ILE A 225 -21.46 10.61 -20.43
C ILE A 225 -21.59 10.31 -21.92
N THR A 226 -20.58 10.66 -22.71
CA THR A 226 -20.56 10.40 -24.15
C THR A 226 -20.28 8.93 -24.41
N THR A 227 -21.12 8.28 -25.25
CA THR A 227 -20.90 6.89 -25.67
C THR A 227 -19.70 6.81 -26.60
N PRO A 228 -18.61 6.15 -26.23
CA PRO A 228 -17.44 6.01 -27.08
C PRO A 228 -17.61 4.85 -28.09
N PRO A 229 -16.76 4.77 -29.11
CA PRO A 229 -16.67 3.60 -29.97
C PRO A 229 -16.41 2.32 -29.17
N LYS A 230 -16.95 1.20 -29.69
CA LYS A 230 -16.75 -0.11 -29.06
C LYS A 230 -15.29 -0.53 -29.10
N VAL A 231 -14.75 -0.97 -27.97
CA VAL A 231 -13.45 -1.61 -27.87
C VAL A 231 -13.61 -3.09 -28.19
N THR A 232 -12.89 -3.59 -29.19
CA THR A 232 -13.06 -4.97 -29.68
C THR A 232 -12.22 -5.98 -28.90
N ARG A 233 -11.09 -5.55 -28.33
CA ARG A 233 -10.29 -6.42 -27.44
C ARG A 233 -10.86 -6.46 -26.03
N LYS A 234 -10.65 -7.55 -25.34
CA LYS A 234 -10.92 -7.67 -23.91
C LYS A 234 -9.92 -6.80 -23.14
N LEU A 235 -10.42 -6.04 -22.18
CA LEU A 235 -9.62 -5.23 -21.28
C LEU A 235 -9.48 -5.91 -19.92
N GLY A 236 -8.56 -5.43 -19.08
CA GLY A 236 -8.37 -5.87 -17.71
C GLY A 236 -8.30 -4.70 -16.73
N ILE A 237 -8.98 -4.86 -15.60
CA ILE A 237 -8.81 -4.03 -14.40
C ILE A 237 -8.11 -4.88 -13.35
N GLY A 238 -6.87 -4.49 -12.99
CA GLY A 238 -6.15 -5.07 -11.85
C GLY A 238 -6.54 -4.36 -10.56
N TYR A 239 -6.73 -5.12 -9.48
CA TYR A 239 -7.11 -4.56 -8.18
C TYR A 239 -6.57 -5.40 -7.02
N LEU A 240 -6.54 -4.83 -5.81
CA LEU A 240 -6.14 -5.51 -4.58
C LEU A 240 -7.36 -5.93 -3.77
N MET A 241 -7.23 -7.01 -3.00
CA MET A 241 -8.23 -7.40 -2.00
C MET A 241 -8.09 -6.50 -0.77
N SER A 242 -8.59 -5.27 -0.90
CA SER A 242 -8.47 -4.18 0.06
C SER A 242 -9.67 -3.25 -0.05
N ASP A 243 -10.06 -2.61 1.04
CA ASP A 243 -11.05 -1.52 1.01
C ASP A 243 -10.52 -0.26 0.30
N HIS A 244 -9.22 -0.15 0.09
CA HIS A 244 -8.64 0.92 -0.73
C HIS A 244 -9.19 0.94 -2.17
N ASP A 245 -9.65 -0.21 -2.66
CA ASP A 245 -10.26 -0.35 -3.99
C ASP A 245 -11.79 -0.34 -3.94
N ALA A 246 -12.37 0.14 -2.83
CA ALA A 246 -13.81 0.21 -2.59
C ALA A 246 -14.59 0.87 -3.73
N ALA A 247 -14.03 1.90 -4.38
CA ALA A 247 -14.67 2.56 -5.53
C ALA A 247 -14.94 1.58 -6.68
N LEU A 248 -14.05 0.63 -6.96
CA LEU A 248 -14.29 -0.42 -7.96
C LEU A 248 -15.42 -1.34 -7.52
N PHE A 249 -15.41 -1.79 -6.26
CA PHE A 249 -16.40 -2.74 -5.75
C PHE A 249 -17.79 -2.13 -5.73
N VAL A 250 -17.90 -0.88 -5.30
CA VAL A 250 -19.13 -0.09 -5.33
C VAL A 250 -19.61 0.13 -6.77
N ALA A 251 -18.71 0.50 -7.71
CA ALA A 251 -19.06 0.68 -9.12
C ALA A 251 -19.69 -0.59 -9.73
N VAL A 252 -19.16 -1.76 -9.38
CA VAL A 252 -19.65 -3.06 -9.88
C VAL A 252 -20.92 -3.47 -9.17
N LYS A 253 -21.02 -3.36 -7.84
CA LYS A 253 -22.18 -3.82 -7.07
C LYS A 253 -23.40 -2.91 -7.23
N LYS A 254 -23.18 -1.62 -7.43
CA LYS A 254 -24.25 -0.62 -7.63
C LYS A 254 -24.43 -0.26 -9.12
N TRP A 255 -24.02 -1.14 -10.04
CA TRP A 255 -24.02 -0.88 -11.47
C TRP A 255 -25.39 -0.40 -12.02
N GLN A 256 -26.50 -0.92 -11.50
CA GLN A 256 -27.85 -0.49 -11.92
C GLN A 256 -28.07 0.98 -11.56
N TYR A 257 -27.76 1.37 -10.33
CA TYR A 257 -27.85 2.76 -9.89
C TYR A 257 -27.04 3.71 -10.79
N PHE A 258 -25.79 3.35 -11.10
CA PHE A 258 -24.95 4.20 -11.96
C PHE A 258 -25.43 4.22 -13.41
N ASN A 259 -25.93 3.08 -13.94
CA ASN A 259 -26.53 3.02 -15.26
C ASN A 259 -27.74 3.92 -15.37
N ASP A 260 -28.68 3.83 -14.42
CA ASP A 260 -29.97 4.49 -14.47
C ASP A 260 -29.87 6.01 -14.17
N THR A 261 -28.89 6.38 -13.32
CA THR A 261 -28.72 7.78 -12.90
C THR A 261 -27.78 8.55 -13.83
N TYR A 262 -26.69 7.91 -14.29
CA TYR A 262 -25.60 8.59 -15.00
C TYR A 262 -25.33 8.02 -16.40
N GLY A 263 -25.97 6.93 -16.77
CA GLY A 263 -25.77 6.30 -18.08
C GLY A 263 -24.40 5.60 -18.22
N VAL A 264 -23.70 5.30 -17.13
CA VAL A 264 -22.42 4.56 -17.15
C VAL A 264 -22.41 3.49 -16.07
N ALA A 265 -21.94 2.28 -16.41
CA ALA A 265 -21.87 1.18 -15.46
C ALA A 265 -20.75 0.20 -15.77
N LEU A 266 -20.24 -0.43 -14.72
CA LEU A 266 -19.45 -1.68 -14.79
C LEU A 266 -20.39 -2.85 -14.44
N ARG A 267 -21.15 -3.31 -15.44
CA ARG A 267 -22.20 -4.33 -15.24
C ARG A 267 -21.59 -5.72 -15.15
N PRO A 268 -21.74 -6.46 -14.02
CA PRO A 268 -21.30 -7.84 -13.94
C PRO A 268 -22.00 -8.73 -14.98
N GLN A 269 -21.21 -9.58 -15.66
CA GLN A 269 -21.79 -10.56 -16.60
C GLN A 269 -22.53 -11.68 -15.86
N ASP A 270 -22.07 -12.00 -14.63
CA ASP A 270 -22.75 -12.92 -13.72
C ASP A 270 -23.02 -12.17 -12.39
N PRO A 271 -24.23 -11.61 -12.22
CA PRO A 271 -24.59 -10.87 -11.00
C PRO A 271 -24.82 -11.78 -9.78
N SER A 272 -24.86 -13.10 -9.96
CA SER A 272 -24.97 -14.06 -8.84
C SER A 272 -23.65 -14.21 -8.08
N LYS A 273 -22.51 -13.88 -8.71
CA LYS A 273 -21.20 -13.94 -8.08
C LYS A 273 -21.01 -12.76 -7.12
N THR A 274 -20.54 -13.06 -5.92
CA THR A 274 -20.11 -12.02 -4.96
C THR A 274 -18.96 -11.21 -5.54
N ARG A 275 -18.01 -11.87 -6.18
CA ARG A 275 -16.87 -11.29 -6.91
C ARG A 275 -16.94 -11.74 -8.37
N PRO A 276 -17.52 -10.93 -9.27
CA PRO A 276 -17.55 -11.27 -10.68
C PRO A 276 -16.14 -11.18 -11.29
N ASP A 277 -15.84 -12.12 -12.19
CA ASP A 277 -14.56 -12.14 -12.93
C ASP A 277 -14.61 -11.22 -14.16
N LEU A 278 -15.83 -10.94 -14.65
CA LEU A 278 -16.07 -10.20 -15.89
C LEU A 278 -17.17 -9.18 -15.68
N VAL A 279 -16.91 -7.97 -16.21
CA VAL A 279 -17.91 -6.91 -16.30
C VAL A 279 -17.97 -6.36 -17.72
N ASP A 280 -19.13 -5.83 -18.09
CA ASP A 280 -19.30 -5.02 -19.30
C ASP A 280 -19.27 -3.53 -18.92
N LEU A 281 -18.43 -2.76 -19.60
CA LEU A 281 -18.57 -1.31 -19.59
C LEU A 281 -19.79 -0.93 -20.42
N ILE A 282 -20.81 -0.42 -19.76
CA ILE A 282 -22.04 0.06 -20.38
C ILE A 282 -22.03 1.58 -20.37
N VAL A 283 -22.33 2.19 -21.51
CA VAL A 283 -22.54 3.65 -21.63
C VAL A 283 -23.81 3.91 -22.43
N ASN A 284 -24.77 4.61 -21.85
CA ASN A 284 -26.11 4.88 -22.41
C ASN A 284 -26.78 3.62 -22.97
N GLY A 285 -26.74 2.53 -22.20
CA GLY A 285 -27.31 1.23 -22.56
C GLY A 285 -26.51 0.40 -23.58
N GLN A 286 -25.40 0.91 -24.12
CA GLN A 286 -24.57 0.22 -25.09
C GLN A 286 -23.35 -0.43 -24.44
N LYS A 287 -23.04 -1.69 -24.78
CA LYS A 287 -21.80 -2.35 -24.38
C LYS A 287 -20.62 -1.78 -25.16
N VAL A 288 -19.74 -1.07 -24.45
CA VAL A 288 -18.53 -0.44 -25.00
C VAL A 288 -17.33 -1.37 -24.94
N ALA A 289 -17.16 -2.09 -23.84
CA ALA A 289 -16.03 -2.99 -23.66
C ALA A 289 -16.42 -4.18 -22.78
N GLU A 290 -15.69 -5.29 -22.92
CA GLU A 290 -15.64 -6.37 -21.95
C GLU A 290 -14.37 -6.21 -21.11
N ILE A 291 -14.50 -6.31 -19.79
CA ILE A 291 -13.41 -6.06 -18.85
C ILE A 291 -13.29 -7.23 -17.88
N ALA A 292 -12.12 -7.83 -17.80
CA ALA A 292 -11.78 -8.79 -16.77
C ALA A 292 -11.41 -8.08 -15.48
N LEU A 293 -11.88 -8.57 -14.34
CA LEU A 293 -11.46 -8.12 -13.01
C LEU A 293 -10.39 -9.08 -12.49
N VAL A 294 -9.18 -8.56 -12.29
CA VAL A 294 -7.99 -9.37 -12.00
C VAL A 294 -7.45 -9.02 -10.61
N PRO A 295 -7.73 -9.84 -9.58
CA PRO A 295 -7.15 -9.60 -8.26
C PRO A 295 -5.65 -9.86 -8.27
N GLY A 296 -4.90 -9.03 -7.55
CA GLY A 296 -3.47 -9.19 -7.31
C GLY A 296 -3.16 -9.34 -5.83
N ASP A 297 -2.09 -10.05 -5.50
CA ASP A 297 -1.64 -10.24 -4.12
C ASP A 297 -1.02 -8.95 -3.56
N ALA A 298 -0.29 -8.19 -4.41
CA ALA A 298 0.35 -6.93 -4.03
C ALA A 298 0.56 -6.03 -5.25
N GLY A 299 0.79 -4.73 -5.00
CA GLY A 299 0.97 -3.73 -6.05
C GLY A 299 2.05 -4.05 -7.09
N PRO A 300 3.25 -4.55 -6.72
CA PRO A 300 4.27 -4.93 -7.70
C PRO A 300 3.79 -5.98 -8.71
N GLN A 301 2.99 -6.95 -8.29
CA GLN A 301 2.40 -7.95 -9.18
C GLN A 301 1.43 -7.31 -10.19
N LEU A 302 0.56 -6.41 -9.73
CA LEU A 302 -0.36 -5.68 -10.62
C LEU A 302 0.40 -4.88 -11.68
N MET A 303 1.52 -4.26 -11.30
CA MET A 303 2.35 -3.51 -12.23
C MET A 303 3.08 -4.42 -13.24
N GLN A 304 3.43 -5.65 -12.89
CA GLN A 304 3.93 -6.65 -13.84
C GLN A 304 2.84 -7.05 -14.86
N LEU A 305 1.60 -7.24 -14.41
CA LEU A 305 0.47 -7.48 -15.30
C LEU A 305 0.21 -6.29 -16.24
N ALA A 306 0.37 -5.06 -15.74
CA ALA A 306 0.28 -3.87 -16.59
C ALA A 306 1.44 -3.76 -17.59
N ALA A 307 2.66 -4.13 -17.19
CA ALA A 307 3.82 -4.13 -18.08
C ALA A 307 3.66 -5.12 -19.26
N THR A 308 3.00 -6.26 -19.04
CA THR A 308 2.74 -7.30 -20.04
C THR A 308 1.41 -7.15 -20.77
N ASP A 309 0.70 -6.03 -20.62
CA ASP A 309 -0.61 -5.75 -21.20
C ASP A 309 -1.75 -6.72 -20.75
N ALA A 310 -1.55 -7.46 -19.67
CA ALA A 310 -2.59 -8.32 -19.10
C ALA A 310 -3.68 -7.51 -18.38
N VAL A 311 -3.34 -6.34 -17.85
CA VAL A 311 -4.30 -5.34 -17.33
C VAL A 311 -3.97 -3.96 -17.92
N GLN A 312 -5.01 -3.18 -18.18
CA GLN A 312 -4.88 -1.83 -18.75
C GLN A 312 -5.24 -0.73 -17.76
N PHE A 313 -6.05 -1.06 -16.78
CA PHE A 313 -6.39 -0.21 -15.63
C PHE A 313 -5.89 -0.91 -14.37
N ALA A 314 -5.26 -0.18 -13.46
CA ALA A 314 -4.82 -0.75 -12.19
C ALA A 314 -5.23 0.17 -11.04
N TYR A 315 -6.00 -0.39 -10.10
CA TYR A 315 -6.23 0.16 -8.79
C TYR A 315 -5.09 -0.33 -7.90
N VAL A 316 -4.17 0.53 -7.57
CA VAL A 316 -2.88 0.06 -7.07
C VAL A 316 -2.20 1.10 -6.19
N GLY A 317 -1.36 0.63 -5.27
CA GLY A 317 -0.56 1.50 -4.42
C GLY A 317 0.41 2.38 -5.21
N ASN A 318 0.63 3.57 -4.73
CA ASN A 318 1.48 4.59 -5.30
C ASN A 318 2.97 4.14 -5.49
N PRO A 319 3.75 3.70 -4.47
CA PRO A 319 5.15 3.31 -4.67
C PRO A 319 5.38 2.21 -5.71
N PRO A 320 4.62 1.12 -5.77
CA PRO A 320 4.79 0.15 -6.85
C PRO A 320 4.50 0.72 -8.24
N THR A 321 3.56 1.67 -8.36
CA THR A 321 3.28 2.37 -9.61
C THR A 321 4.47 3.25 -10.02
N ILE A 322 5.01 4.04 -9.09
CA ILE A 322 6.20 4.87 -9.31
C ILE A 322 7.39 4.00 -9.77
N ALA A 323 7.65 2.90 -9.05
CA ALA A 323 8.76 2.00 -9.38
C ALA A 323 8.59 1.32 -10.75
N ALA A 324 7.36 1.03 -11.17
CA ALA A 324 7.06 0.48 -12.49
C ALA A 324 7.27 1.53 -13.60
N ILE A 325 6.80 2.76 -13.41
CA ILE A 325 7.00 3.88 -14.34
C ILE A 325 8.51 4.18 -14.47
N ASP A 326 9.24 4.21 -13.35
CA ASP A 326 10.70 4.38 -13.35
C ASP A 326 11.42 3.39 -14.27
N LYS A 327 10.95 2.15 -14.29
CA LYS A 327 11.49 1.06 -15.13
C LYS A 327 10.93 1.02 -16.55
N GLY A 328 10.11 1.99 -16.93
CA GLY A 328 9.58 2.10 -18.29
C GLY A 328 8.27 1.35 -18.55
N THR A 329 7.55 0.88 -17.52
CA THR A 329 6.20 0.37 -17.72
C THR A 329 5.31 1.48 -18.29
N PRO A 330 4.60 1.25 -19.42
CA PRO A 330 3.87 2.28 -20.13
C PRO A 330 2.51 2.60 -19.46
N VAL A 331 2.55 3.08 -18.23
CA VAL A 331 1.37 3.52 -17.47
C VAL A 331 1.55 4.96 -16.98
N LYS A 332 0.44 5.64 -16.76
CA LYS A 332 0.38 6.96 -16.11
C LYS A 332 -0.63 6.93 -14.97
N ILE A 333 -0.38 7.72 -13.94
CA ILE A 333 -1.30 7.98 -12.84
C ILE A 333 -2.33 9.00 -13.31
N VAL A 334 -3.61 8.62 -13.27
CA VAL A 334 -4.72 9.44 -13.79
C VAL A 334 -5.45 10.18 -12.67
N MET A 335 -5.70 9.51 -11.55
CA MET A 335 -6.45 10.09 -10.44
C MET A 335 -6.08 9.43 -9.10
N ALA A 336 -6.47 10.10 -8.02
CA ALA A 336 -6.42 9.56 -6.67
C ALA A 336 -7.53 8.51 -6.46
N LEU A 337 -7.33 7.58 -5.52
CA LEU A 337 -8.38 6.69 -5.00
C LEU A 337 -8.58 6.90 -3.50
N ASN A 338 -7.49 7.03 -2.75
CA ASN A 338 -7.54 7.29 -1.32
C ASN A 338 -6.23 7.88 -0.78
N LEU A 339 -6.32 8.38 0.46
CA LEU A 339 -5.19 8.78 1.29
C LEU A 339 -5.15 7.89 2.52
N GLU A 340 -3.97 7.65 3.07
CA GLU A 340 -3.76 6.89 4.33
C GLU A 340 -4.31 5.45 4.27
N GLY A 341 -4.89 4.94 5.36
CA GLY A 341 -5.51 3.60 5.39
C GLY A 341 -4.53 2.45 5.63
N SER A 342 -3.43 2.69 6.32
CA SER A 342 -2.48 1.63 6.73
C SER A 342 -2.13 1.78 8.19
N GLY A 343 -1.62 0.71 8.82
CA GLY A 343 -1.19 0.77 10.21
C GLY A 343 -0.24 -0.36 10.58
N LEU A 344 0.57 -0.09 11.61
CA LEU A 344 1.41 -1.06 12.29
C LEU A 344 0.64 -1.65 13.47
N VAL A 345 0.59 -2.97 13.52
CA VAL A 345 -0.04 -3.77 14.57
C VAL A 345 1.04 -4.59 15.27
N ALA A 346 0.99 -4.69 16.59
CA ALA A 346 1.79 -5.62 17.38
C ALA A 346 0.90 -6.61 18.12
N ALA A 347 1.47 -7.74 18.55
CA ALA A 347 0.77 -8.74 19.37
C ALA A 347 0.16 -8.09 20.63
N GLU A 348 -1.00 -8.60 21.08
CA GLU A 348 -1.76 -8.02 22.20
C GLU A 348 -0.95 -7.97 23.49
N ASP A 349 -0.18 -9.03 23.76
CA ASP A 349 0.68 -9.18 24.95
C ASP A 349 2.03 -8.43 24.83
N SER A 350 2.32 -7.81 23.69
CA SER A 350 3.56 -7.04 23.50
C SER A 350 3.62 -5.83 24.45
N PRO A 351 4.82 -5.39 24.88
CA PRO A 351 4.97 -4.19 25.71
C PRO A 351 4.71 -2.88 24.93
N ALA A 352 4.68 -2.94 23.58
CA ALA A 352 4.46 -1.80 22.74
C ALA A 352 3.02 -1.28 22.87
N LYS A 353 2.86 0.04 22.99
CA LYS A 353 1.55 0.75 23.04
C LYS A 353 1.45 1.86 22.00
N ASP A 354 2.58 2.33 21.54
CA ASP A 354 2.79 3.41 20.58
C ASP A 354 4.14 3.24 19.88
N TRP A 355 4.46 4.11 18.94
CA TRP A 355 5.72 4.05 18.21
C TRP A 355 6.97 4.14 19.11
N PRO A 356 7.08 5.05 20.09
CA PRO A 356 8.23 5.11 20.98
C PRO A 356 8.47 3.81 21.76
N THR A 357 7.43 3.21 22.33
CA THR A 357 7.53 1.95 23.08
C THR A 357 7.79 0.75 22.17
N PHE A 358 7.30 0.77 20.92
CA PHE A 358 7.65 -0.20 19.90
C PHE A 358 9.15 -0.15 19.56
N VAL A 359 9.70 1.05 19.35
CA VAL A 359 11.13 1.24 19.09
C VAL A 359 11.98 0.73 20.23
N GLN A 360 11.58 1.03 21.47
CA GLN A 360 12.31 0.54 22.65
C GLN A 360 12.28 -1.00 22.72
N TRP A 361 11.10 -1.60 22.52
CA TRP A 361 10.95 -3.05 22.45
C TRP A 361 11.81 -3.69 21.36
N ALA A 362 11.86 -3.08 20.17
CA ALA A 362 12.71 -3.55 19.08
C ALA A 362 14.20 -3.53 19.44
N LYS A 363 14.66 -2.44 20.10
CA LYS A 363 16.05 -2.33 20.60
C LYS A 363 16.37 -3.38 21.63
N ASP A 364 15.50 -3.60 22.60
CA ASP A 364 15.70 -4.58 23.68
C ASP A 364 15.75 -6.02 23.13
N ARG A 365 14.86 -6.35 22.20
CA ARG A 365 14.82 -7.67 21.53
C ARG A 365 16.07 -7.89 20.67
N SER A 366 16.51 -6.87 19.93
CA SER A 366 17.73 -6.93 19.13
C SER A 366 18.98 -7.11 20.01
N ALA A 367 19.09 -6.39 21.12
CA ALA A 367 20.18 -6.51 22.08
C ALA A 367 20.22 -7.91 22.74
N ALA A 368 19.06 -8.54 22.92
CA ALA A 368 18.94 -9.92 23.41
C ALA A 368 19.22 -11.00 22.34
N GLY A 369 19.61 -10.60 21.11
CA GLY A 369 19.88 -11.52 20.00
C GLY A 369 18.62 -12.14 19.38
N LYS A 370 17.43 -11.58 19.65
CA LYS A 370 16.12 -12.04 19.17
C LYS A 370 15.36 -10.87 18.53
N PRO A 371 15.83 -10.32 17.41
CA PRO A 371 15.18 -9.17 16.79
C PRO A 371 13.70 -9.46 16.48
N LEU A 372 12.87 -8.41 16.55
CA LEU A 372 11.46 -8.50 16.19
C LEU A 372 11.30 -8.94 14.75
N LYS A 373 10.23 -9.70 14.47
CA LYS A 373 9.78 -10.04 13.12
C LYS A 373 8.48 -9.31 12.83
N ILE A 374 8.51 -8.49 11.80
CA ILE A 374 7.34 -7.72 11.34
C ILE A 374 6.96 -8.18 9.94
N ALA A 375 5.72 -8.62 9.75
CA ALA A 375 5.24 -8.92 8.41
C ALA A 375 4.90 -7.65 7.63
N ALA A 376 5.22 -7.64 6.33
CA ALA A 376 4.85 -6.59 5.38
C ALA A 376 4.26 -7.22 4.10
N PRO A 377 3.38 -6.51 3.33
CA PRO A 377 2.64 -7.13 2.23
C PRO A 377 3.52 -7.61 1.08
N GLY A 378 4.56 -6.85 0.78
CA GLY A 378 5.52 -7.13 -0.28
C GLY A 378 6.56 -6.03 -0.35
N LYS A 379 7.74 -6.37 -0.82
CA LYS A 379 8.84 -5.42 -0.98
C LYS A 379 8.46 -4.32 -1.98
N GLY A 380 8.65 -3.06 -1.60
CA GLY A 380 8.27 -1.89 -2.41
C GLY A 380 6.79 -1.53 -2.34
N SER A 381 5.99 -2.16 -1.46
CA SER A 381 4.65 -1.66 -1.12
C SER A 381 4.73 -0.36 -0.33
N ILE A 382 3.63 0.38 -0.23
CA ILE A 382 3.54 1.60 0.60
C ILE A 382 3.98 1.30 2.03
N GLN A 383 3.48 0.21 2.60
CA GLN A 383 3.73 -0.23 3.95
C GLN A 383 5.22 -0.55 4.18
N ASP A 384 5.86 -1.24 3.23
CA ASP A 384 7.30 -1.52 3.29
C ASP A 384 8.12 -0.23 3.25
N VAL A 385 7.80 0.69 2.35
CA VAL A 385 8.50 1.99 2.21
C VAL A 385 8.38 2.78 3.52
N MET A 386 7.17 2.93 4.05
CA MET A 386 6.94 3.70 5.28
C MET A 386 7.57 3.04 6.50
N LEU A 387 7.47 1.72 6.64
CA LEU A 387 8.10 0.98 7.75
C LEU A 387 9.62 1.14 7.74
N ARG A 388 10.27 0.92 6.58
CA ARG A 388 11.72 1.10 6.43
C ARG A 388 12.15 2.52 6.76
N TYR A 389 11.36 3.49 6.32
CA TYR A 389 11.65 4.90 6.57
C TYR A 389 11.54 5.23 8.06
N ALA A 390 10.46 4.79 8.71
CA ALA A 390 10.22 5.01 10.14
C ALA A 390 11.25 4.30 11.04
N LEU A 391 11.63 3.07 10.70
CA LEU A 391 12.67 2.32 11.42
C LEU A 391 14.03 3.02 11.29
N ARG A 392 14.42 3.43 10.08
CA ARG A 392 15.67 4.17 9.83
C ARG A 392 15.71 5.49 10.62
N ASP A 393 14.64 6.27 10.61
CA ASP A 393 14.53 7.52 11.37
C ASP A 393 14.67 7.29 12.88
N SER A 394 14.28 6.13 13.36
CA SER A 394 14.40 5.71 14.77
C SER A 394 15.73 5.01 15.11
N GLY A 395 16.68 4.98 14.19
CA GLY A 395 17.99 4.36 14.37
C GLY A 395 17.96 2.83 14.39
N LEU A 396 16.96 2.22 13.71
CA LEU A 396 16.84 0.77 13.53
C LEU A 396 17.19 0.38 12.09
N SER A 397 17.83 -0.76 11.91
CA SER A 397 18.09 -1.37 10.62
C SER A 397 17.06 -2.44 10.29
N VAL A 398 16.86 -2.70 8.99
CA VAL A 398 15.94 -3.72 8.49
C VAL A 398 16.72 -4.88 7.90
N LYS A 399 16.35 -6.09 8.26
CA LYS A 399 16.82 -7.34 7.65
C LYS A 399 15.64 -8.13 7.10
N GLU A 400 15.77 -8.61 5.88
CA GLU A 400 14.78 -9.51 5.28
C GLU A 400 14.95 -10.92 5.88
N VAL A 401 13.85 -11.56 6.32
CA VAL A 401 13.85 -12.86 7.00
C VAL A 401 12.81 -13.80 6.39
#